data_dde577eca87c18bc986c6920afddafaf
#
_entry.id   dde577eca87c18bc986c6920afddafaf
#
_cell.length_a   1.000
_cell.length_b   1.000
_cell.length_c   1.000
_cell.angle_alpha   90.00
_cell.angle_beta   90.00
_cell.angle_gamma   90.00
#
_symmetry.space_group_name_H-M   'P 1'
#
loop_
_entity.id
_entity.type
_entity.pdbx_description
1 polymer ?
#
loop_
_entity_poly.entity_id
_entity_poly.type
_entity_poly.pdbx_seq_one_letter_code
_entity_poly.pdbx_strand_id
1 'polypeptide(L)'
;VNQNKSVKIRFKGFTEAWEQRKLEELASKFTGGGTPNTSNPNYWNGEIPWIQSSDLEEDDVLSLTVKKHISQEGLKNSAAKIIPKNSLVIVTRVGVGKLVVNTQEIATSQDFLSLSGIKGNSRFLAYSLYSLLKKITQRVQGTSIKGITKTDFLKEAIFVPSLEEQEKISSCMVEVDKLITLHQRKLNRFQKIRTTFLQKMFPKNGETKPAIRLTGFNADWEQEKLQNFAVRITRKNIKKQNNRPLTISA
;
A
#
# COMPACT_ATOMS: atom_id res chain seq x y z
N VAL A 1 21.05 -29.05 3.40
CA VAL A 1 22.09 -28.14 3.90
C VAL A 1 21.34 -26.99 4.56
N ASN A 2 21.26 -27.02 5.90
CA ASN A 2 20.66 -25.94 6.72
C ASN A 2 21.57 -24.70 6.62
N GLN A 3 21.26 -23.78 5.73
CA GLN A 3 21.84 -22.45 5.80
C GLN A 3 21.13 -21.68 6.94
N ASN A 4 21.72 -21.70 8.14
CA ASN A 4 21.40 -20.77 9.22
C ASN A 4 21.70 -19.35 8.75
N LYS A 5 20.76 -18.71 8.05
CA LYS A 5 20.85 -17.27 7.77
C LYS A 5 20.60 -16.54 9.10
N SER A 6 21.68 -16.14 9.77
CA SER A 6 21.58 -15.25 10.93
C SER A 6 20.94 -13.94 10.47
N VAL A 7 19.84 -13.55 11.09
CA VAL A 7 19.23 -12.23 10.89
C VAL A 7 20.20 -11.18 11.42
N LYS A 8 20.56 -10.18 10.60
CA LYS A 8 21.58 -9.17 10.95
C LYS A 8 21.16 -8.23 12.09
N ILE A 9 19.85 -8.03 12.25
CA ILE A 9 19.27 -7.17 13.29
C ILE A 9 18.25 -7.97 14.05
N ARG A 10 18.38 -8.05 15.37
CA ARG A 10 17.51 -8.82 16.26
C ARG A 10 17.28 -8.08 17.57
N PHE A 11 16.16 -8.29 18.21
CA PHE A 11 15.93 -7.81 19.57
C PHE A 11 16.89 -8.52 20.53
N LYS A 12 17.38 -7.79 21.53
CA LYS A 12 18.24 -8.36 22.58
C LYS A 12 17.49 -9.48 23.32
N GLY A 13 18.17 -10.59 23.54
CA GLY A 13 17.64 -11.76 24.26
C GLY A 13 17.18 -12.90 23.36
N PHE A 14 17.03 -12.70 22.04
CA PHE A 14 16.70 -13.78 21.11
C PHE A 14 17.95 -14.28 20.39
N THR A 15 18.33 -15.52 20.65
CA THR A 15 19.52 -16.17 20.09
C THR A 15 19.20 -17.40 19.25
N GLU A 16 18.00 -17.98 19.41
CA GLU A 16 17.59 -19.18 18.73
C GLU A 16 17.50 -19.00 17.21
N ALA A 17 17.83 -20.02 16.45
CA ALA A 17 17.72 -19.99 15.00
C ALA A 17 16.25 -19.94 14.56
N TRP A 18 15.98 -19.17 13.52
CA TRP A 18 14.64 -19.16 12.90
C TRP A 18 14.42 -20.44 12.12
N GLU A 19 13.25 -21.03 12.27
CA GLU A 19 12.85 -22.24 11.55
C GLU A 19 12.35 -21.90 10.15
N GLN A 20 12.76 -22.65 9.16
CA GLN A 20 12.19 -22.55 7.81
C GLN A 20 10.89 -23.33 7.75
N ARG A 21 9.78 -22.65 7.41
CA ARG A 21 8.44 -23.23 7.30
C ARG A 21 7.84 -22.92 5.93
N LYS A 22 7.22 -23.94 5.32
CA LYS A 22 6.41 -23.72 4.11
C LYS A 22 5.12 -23.00 4.44
N LEU A 23 4.60 -22.23 3.47
CA LEU A 23 3.35 -21.49 3.69
C LEU A 23 2.17 -22.40 3.96
N GLU A 24 2.15 -23.61 3.38
CA GLU A 24 1.11 -24.61 3.64
C GLU A 24 1.05 -25.07 5.12
N GLU A 25 2.14 -24.94 5.87
CA GLU A 25 2.23 -25.31 7.27
C GLU A 25 1.73 -24.22 8.22
N LEU A 26 1.68 -22.95 7.75
CA LEU A 26 1.42 -21.77 8.58
C LEU A 26 -0.05 -21.48 8.81
N ALA A 27 -0.95 -22.16 8.12
CA ALA A 27 -2.39 -21.98 8.25
C ALA A 27 -3.11 -23.33 8.15
N SER A 28 -4.31 -23.39 8.69
CA SER A 28 -5.13 -24.61 8.64
C SER A 28 -6.13 -24.65 7.48
N LYS A 29 -6.39 -23.47 6.85
CA LYS A 29 -7.37 -23.39 5.75
C LYS A 29 -6.92 -22.39 4.69
N PHE A 30 -7.10 -22.78 3.42
CA PHE A 30 -6.72 -22.00 2.23
C PHE A 30 -7.95 -21.82 1.34
N THR A 31 -8.47 -20.60 1.28
CA THR A 31 -9.73 -20.29 0.62
C THR A 31 -9.50 -19.33 -0.54
N GLY A 32 -9.95 -19.70 -1.73
CA GLY A 32 -10.07 -18.78 -2.86
C GLY A 32 -11.34 -17.94 -2.74
N GLY A 33 -11.36 -16.79 -3.41
CA GLY A 33 -12.54 -15.95 -3.47
C GLY A 33 -13.38 -16.14 -4.73
N GLY A 34 -14.43 -15.34 -4.86
CA GLY A 34 -15.31 -15.31 -6.01
C GLY A 34 -16.05 -13.97 -6.13
N THR A 35 -16.55 -13.70 -7.32
CA THR A 35 -17.32 -12.49 -7.62
C THR A 35 -18.76 -12.89 -7.94
N PRO A 36 -19.76 -12.39 -7.19
CA PRO A 36 -21.16 -12.55 -7.57
C PRO A 36 -21.44 -11.92 -8.95
N ASN A 37 -22.47 -12.39 -9.63
CA ASN A 37 -22.87 -11.82 -10.91
C ASN A 37 -23.11 -10.31 -10.77
N THR A 38 -22.30 -9.52 -11.46
CA THR A 38 -22.33 -8.06 -11.38
C THR A 38 -23.57 -7.44 -12.02
N SER A 39 -24.24 -8.16 -12.90
CA SER A 39 -25.48 -7.73 -13.56
C SER A 39 -26.73 -7.95 -12.68
N ASN A 40 -26.62 -8.67 -11.56
CA ASN A 40 -27.75 -8.86 -10.65
C ASN A 40 -27.62 -7.91 -9.44
N PRO A 41 -28.45 -6.84 -9.36
CA PRO A 41 -28.36 -5.86 -8.29
C PRO A 41 -28.69 -6.44 -6.90
N ASN A 42 -29.46 -7.54 -6.81
CA ASN A 42 -29.83 -8.19 -5.56
C ASN A 42 -28.65 -8.87 -4.87
N TYR A 43 -27.55 -9.10 -5.59
CA TYR A 43 -26.33 -9.71 -5.04
C TYR A 43 -25.42 -8.68 -4.37
N TRP A 44 -25.69 -7.38 -4.58
CA TRP A 44 -24.84 -6.28 -4.11
C TRP A 44 -25.57 -5.41 -3.09
N ASN A 45 -24.80 -4.51 -2.42
CA ASN A 45 -25.32 -3.58 -1.40
C ASN A 45 -25.93 -4.27 -0.17
N GLY A 46 -25.50 -5.50 0.14
CA GLY A 46 -25.86 -6.20 1.37
C GLY A 46 -24.94 -5.82 2.54
N GLU A 47 -24.87 -6.71 3.54
CA GLU A 47 -24.11 -6.46 4.77
C GLU A 47 -22.71 -7.08 4.79
N ILE A 48 -22.40 -7.99 3.84
CA ILE A 48 -21.14 -8.72 3.83
C ILE A 48 -20.08 -7.89 3.10
N PRO A 49 -19.03 -7.43 3.78
CA PRO A 49 -17.93 -6.71 3.14
C PRO A 49 -17.28 -7.58 2.05
N TRP A 50 -17.17 -7.07 0.84
CA TRP A 50 -16.53 -7.76 -0.29
C TRP A 50 -15.43 -6.89 -0.87
N ILE A 51 -14.25 -7.48 -1.05
CA ILE A 51 -13.07 -6.77 -1.51
C ILE A 51 -12.51 -7.32 -2.82
N GLN A 52 -11.88 -6.43 -3.55
CA GLN A 52 -11.11 -6.70 -4.76
C GLN A 52 -9.69 -6.13 -4.61
N SER A 53 -8.78 -6.50 -5.49
CA SER A 53 -7.35 -6.14 -5.39
C SER A 53 -7.07 -4.64 -5.35
N SER A 54 -7.95 -3.81 -5.94
CA SER A 54 -7.86 -2.34 -5.89
C SER A 54 -8.25 -1.72 -4.55
N ASP A 55 -8.77 -2.50 -3.61
CA ASP A 55 -9.15 -2.04 -2.28
C ASP A 55 -7.99 -2.18 -1.27
N LEU A 56 -6.89 -2.84 -1.69
CA LEU A 56 -5.66 -2.94 -0.93
C LEU A 56 -4.66 -1.90 -1.41
N GLU A 57 -4.07 -1.18 -0.45
CA GLU A 57 -2.96 -0.27 -0.72
C GLU A 57 -1.67 -1.05 -0.99
N GLU A 58 -0.76 -0.44 -1.75
CA GLU A 58 0.61 -0.92 -1.84
C GLU A 58 1.36 -0.54 -0.56
N ASP A 59 2.27 -1.41 -0.13
CA ASP A 59 3.12 -1.19 1.03
C ASP A 59 2.38 -1.06 2.39
N ASP A 60 1.08 -1.42 2.46
CA ASP A 60 0.31 -1.48 3.69
C ASP A 60 -0.34 -2.85 3.87
N VAL A 61 0.04 -3.55 4.94
CA VAL A 61 -0.44 -4.91 5.23
C VAL A 61 -1.54 -4.94 6.31
N LEU A 62 -1.94 -3.79 6.82
CA LEU A 62 -2.89 -3.67 7.93
C LEU A 62 -4.16 -2.90 7.57
N SER A 63 -4.07 -1.95 6.63
CA SER A 63 -5.22 -1.11 6.28
C SER A 63 -6.04 -1.74 5.15
N LEU A 64 -7.34 -1.74 5.34
CA LEU A 64 -8.31 -2.23 4.37
C LEU A 64 -9.47 -1.25 4.26
N THR A 65 -9.72 -0.76 3.05
CA THR A 65 -10.87 0.09 2.75
C THR A 65 -11.90 -0.70 1.97
N VAL A 66 -12.97 -1.11 2.65
CA VAL A 66 -14.08 -1.83 2.00
C VAL A 66 -14.96 -0.84 1.24
N LYS A 67 -15.09 -1.03 -0.07
CA LYS A 67 -15.91 -0.17 -0.95
C LYS A 67 -17.22 -0.83 -1.38
N LYS A 68 -17.27 -2.15 -1.36
CA LYS A 68 -18.42 -2.93 -1.85
C LYS A 68 -18.87 -3.94 -0.79
N HIS A 69 -20.16 -4.23 -0.84
CA HIS A 69 -20.77 -5.25 0.00
C HIS A 69 -21.60 -6.18 -0.86
N ILE A 70 -21.71 -7.44 -0.47
CA ILE A 70 -22.58 -8.43 -1.13
C ILE A 70 -23.68 -8.85 -0.15
N SER A 71 -24.81 -9.29 -0.73
CA SER A 71 -25.92 -9.83 0.04
C SER A 71 -25.69 -11.31 0.37
N GLN A 72 -26.47 -11.85 1.30
CA GLN A 72 -26.50 -13.29 1.56
C GLN A 72 -26.86 -14.11 0.31
N GLU A 73 -27.75 -13.56 -0.53
CA GLU A 73 -28.10 -14.17 -1.80
C GLU A 73 -26.90 -14.20 -2.76
N GLY A 74 -26.16 -13.06 -2.86
CA GLY A 74 -24.94 -12.98 -3.65
C GLY A 74 -23.86 -13.94 -3.18
N LEU A 75 -23.69 -14.10 -1.88
CA LEU A 75 -22.79 -15.09 -1.30
C LEU A 75 -23.18 -16.52 -1.67
N LYS A 76 -24.47 -16.86 -1.50
CA LYS A 76 -25.00 -18.21 -1.76
C LYS A 76 -24.93 -18.61 -3.23
N ASN A 77 -25.17 -17.67 -4.14
CA ASN A 77 -25.24 -17.89 -5.58
C ASN A 77 -23.92 -17.56 -6.31
N SER A 78 -22.79 -17.58 -5.60
CA SER A 78 -21.48 -17.32 -6.21
C SER A 78 -20.39 -18.20 -5.61
N ALA A 79 -19.18 -18.10 -6.15
CA ALA A 79 -17.99 -18.73 -5.59
C ALA A 79 -17.38 -17.93 -4.41
N ALA A 80 -17.97 -16.78 -4.04
CA ALA A 80 -17.52 -16.01 -2.87
C ALA A 80 -17.66 -16.84 -1.58
N LYS A 81 -16.71 -16.63 -0.67
CA LYS A 81 -16.66 -17.34 0.62
C LYS A 81 -16.36 -16.34 1.72
N ILE A 82 -16.94 -16.56 2.90
CA ILE A 82 -16.59 -15.82 4.10
C ILE A 82 -15.19 -16.20 4.55
N ILE A 83 -14.36 -15.22 4.71
CA ILE A 83 -13.02 -15.30 5.28
C ILE A 83 -13.08 -14.75 6.71
N PRO A 84 -12.78 -15.56 7.72
CA PRO A 84 -12.85 -15.14 9.12
C PRO A 84 -11.83 -14.05 9.41
N LYS A 85 -12.08 -13.26 10.46
CA LYS A 85 -11.13 -12.25 10.94
C LYS A 85 -9.77 -12.86 11.28
N ASN A 86 -8.73 -12.03 11.26
CA ASN A 86 -7.32 -12.41 11.49
C ASN A 86 -6.77 -13.42 10.47
N SER A 87 -7.33 -13.45 9.26
CA SER A 87 -6.78 -14.19 8.12
C SER A 87 -5.80 -13.31 7.33
N LEU A 88 -4.87 -13.97 6.66
CA LEU A 88 -4.00 -13.32 5.67
C LEU A 88 -4.68 -13.41 4.30
N VAL A 89 -4.98 -12.28 3.71
CA VAL A 89 -5.71 -12.15 2.45
C VAL A 89 -4.76 -11.62 1.39
N ILE A 90 -4.38 -12.46 0.42
CA ILE A 90 -3.24 -12.27 -0.46
C ILE A 90 -3.71 -12.20 -1.90
N VAL A 91 -3.29 -11.20 -2.65
CA VAL A 91 -3.55 -11.08 -4.09
C VAL A 91 -2.58 -11.98 -4.86
N THR A 92 -3.11 -12.98 -5.55
CA THR A 92 -2.33 -13.97 -6.30
C THR A 92 -2.48 -13.87 -7.82
N ARG A 93 -3.41 -13.03 -8.32
CA ARG A 93 -3.66 -12.85 -9.75
C ARG A 93 -3.46 -11.40 -10.18
N VAL A 94 -4.49 -10.64 -10.40
CA VAL A 94 -4.38 -9.24 -10.86
C VAL A 94 -3.96 -8.33 -9.71
N GLY A 95 -2.76 -7.74 -9.80
CA GLY A 95 -2.18 -6.90 -8.73
C GLY A 95 -1.39 -7.72 -7.70
N VAL A 96 -0.72 -8.79 -8.11
CA VAL A 96 0.16 -9.61 -7.25
C VAL A 96 1.14 -8.73 -6.47
N GLY A 97 1.34 -9.07 -5.20
CA GLY A 97 2.26 -8.36 -4.31
C GLY A 97 1.56 -7.65 -3.16
N LYS A 98 0.24 -7.49 -3.22
CA LYS A 98 -0.55 -6.91 -2.14
C LYS A 98 -1.09 -7.99 -1.21
N LEU A 99 -1.17 -7.69 0.05
CA LEU A 99 -1.82 -8.54 1.06
C LEU A 99 -2.32 -7.69 2.23
N VAL A 100 -3.25 -8.25 3.00
CA VAL A 100 -3.74 -7.59 4.22
C VAL A 100 -4.10 -8.64 5.29
N VAL A 101 -3.99 -8.26 6.56
CA VAL A 101 -4.61 -8.97 7.68
C VAL A 101 -6.00 -8.37 7.90
N ASN A 102 -7.07 -9.13 7.66
CA ASN A 102 -8.42 -8.63 7.87
C ASN A 102 -8.77 -8.57 9.37
N THR A 103 -9.46 -7.51 9.77
CA THR A 103 -9.89 -7.27 11.16
C THR A 103 -11.34 -7.69 11.43
N GLN A 104 -12.08 -8.00 10.37
CA GLN A 104 -13.48 -8.45 10.40
C GLN A 104 -13.68 -9.56 9.37
N GLU A 105 -14.84 -10.21 9.41
CA GLU A 105 -15.23 -11.14 8.36
C GLU A 105 -15.44 -10.40 7.04
N ILE A 106 -14.92 -10.97 5.95
CA ILE A 106 -15.02 -10.40 4.60
C ILE A 106 -15.22 -11.51 3.58
N ALA A 107 -15.69 -11.14 2.40
CA ALA A 107 -15.58 -11.96 1.19
C ALA A 107 -14.62 -11.30 0.20
N THR A 108 -14.07 -12.08 -0.74
CA THR A 108 -13.04 -11.61 -1.67
C THR A 108 -13.35 -11.99 -3.11
N SER A 109 -12.81 -11.24 -4.07
CA SER A 109 -12.83 -11.62 -5.49
C SER A 109 -11.97 -12.89 -5.74
N GLN A 110 -12.07 -13.43 -6.94
CA GLN A 110 -11.28 -14.60 -7.38
C GLN A 110 -9.77 -14.33 -7.48
N ASP A 111 -9.32 -13.10 -7.29
CA ASP A 111 -7.91 -12.73 -7.36
C ASP A 111 -7.14 -13.05 -6.08
N PHE A 112 -7.84 -13.45 -5.03
CA PHE A 112 -7.27 -13.68 -3.72
C PHE A 112 -7.10 -15.15 -3.37
N LEU A 113 -6.07 -15.42 -2.58
CA LEU A 113 -5.91 -16.58 -1.74
C LEU A 113 -5.88 -16.13 -0.29
N SER A 114 -6.80 -16.63 0.51
CA SER A 114 -6.89 -16.33 1.94
C SER A 114 -6.40 -17.50 2.77
N LEU A 115 -5.54 -17.21 3.75
CA LEU A 115 -4.98 -18.14 4.72
C LEU A 115 -5.66 -17.91 6.06
N SER A 116 -6.43 -18.87 6.57
CA SER A 116 -7.15 -18.76 7.84
C SER A 116 -6.69 -19.83 8.83
N GLY A 117 -6.95 -19.61 10.12
CA GLY A 117 -6.43 -20.48 11.17
C GLY A 117 -4.91 -20.44 11.25
N ILE A 118 -4.38 -19.23 11.33
CA ILE A 118 -2.96 -18.93 11.33
C ILE A 118 -2.27 -19.53 12.55
N LYS A 119 -1.16 -20.23 12.30
CA LYS A 119 -0.29 -20.81 13.33
C LYS A 119 0.86 -19.85 13.62
N GLY A 120 0.63 -18.90 14.54
CA GLY A 120 1.58 -17.85 14.91
C GLY A 120 0.96 -16.46 14.89
N ASN A 121 1.81 -15.43 14.89
CA ASN A 121 1.36 -14.06 14.85
C ASN A 121 1.02 -13.64 13.40
N SER A 122 -0.26 -13.35 13.12
CA SER A 122 -0.73 -13.01 11.77
C SER A 122 -0.08 -11.75 11.20
N ARG A 123 0.21 -10.75 12.04
CA ARG A 123 0.89 -9.51 11.60
C ARG A 123 2.34 -9.76 11.23
N PHE A 124 3.07 -10.54 12.05
CA PHE A 124 4.43 -10.95 11.71
C PHE A 124 4.46 -11.68 10.36
N LEU A 125 3.54 -12.64 10.18
CA LEU A 125 3.46 -13.38 8.93
C LEU A 125 3.09 -12.48 7.75
N ALA A 126 2.23 -11.47 7.94
CA ALA A 126 1.93 -10.49 6.90
C ALA A 126 3.18 -9.74 6.45
N TYR A 127 3.98 -9.19 7.36
CA TYR A 127 5.23 -8.50 7.00
C TYR A 127 6.25 -9.42 6.33
N SER A 128 6.38 -10.65 6.84
CA SER A 128 7.28 -11.64 6.25
C SER A 128 6.86 -12.02 4.84
N LEU A 129 5.56 -12.27 4.62
CA LEU A 129 4.99 -12.60 3.32
C LEU A 129 5.04 -11.41 2.35
N TYR A 130 4.85 -10.20 2.83
CA TYR A 130 5.02 -9.01 2.02
C TYR A 130 6.43 -8.92 1.41
N SER A 131 7.45 -9.17 2.23
CA SER A 131 8.84 -9.23 1.74
C SER A 131 9.06 -10.36 0.72
N LEU A 132 8.43 -11.52 0.91
CA LEU A 132 8.46 -12.64 -0.04
C LEU A 132 7.75 -12.27 -1.35
N LEU A 133 6.55 -11.69 -1.27
CA LEU A 133 5.74 -11.30 -2.43
C LEU A 133 6.48 -10.26 -3.29
N LYS A 134 7.16 -9.29 -2.70
CA LYS A 134 8.00 -8.35 -3.46
C LYS A 134 9.07 -9.07 -4.29
N LYS A 135 9.73 -10.08 -3.73
CA LYS A 135 10.73 -10.88 -4.46
C LYS A 135 10.08 -11.69 -5.59
N ILE A 136 8.92 -12.28 -5.33
CA ILE A 136 8.17 -13.03 -6.35
C ILE A 136 7.75 -12.10 -7.49
N THR A 137 7.18 -10.93 -7.18
CA THR A 137 6.75 -9.94 -8.18
C THR A 137 7.91 -9.50 -9.06
N GLN A 138 9.09 -9.27 -8.50
CA GLN A 138 10.29 -8.92 -9.27
C GLN A 138 10.73 -10.03 -10.23
N ARG A 139 10.59 -11.31 -9.82
CA ARG A 139 10.89 -12.46 -10.70
C ARG A 139 9.89 -12.60 -11.84
N VAL A 140 8.62 -12.31 -11.57
CA VAL A 140 7.50 -12.45 -12.52
C VAL A 140 7.44 -11.30 -13.53
N GLN A 141 7.90 -10.10 -13.18
CA GLN A 141 7.92 -8.94 -14.10
C GLN A 141 8.74 -9.17 -15.37
N GLY A 142 9.65 -10.16 -15.40
CA GLY A 142 10.41 -10.56 -16.59
C GLY A 142 9.75 -11.67 -17.42
N THR A 143 8.56 -12.13 -17.06
CA THR A 143 7.88 -13.27 -17.72
C THR A 143 6.44 -12.90 -18.09
N SER A 144 5.85 -13.60 -19.08
CA SER A 144 4.45 -13.44 -19.49
C SER A 144 3.43 -13.93 -18.45
N ILE A 145 3.87 -14.38 -17.27
CA ILE A 145 3.03 -14.94 -16.22
C ILE A 145 2.42 -13.81 -15.39
N LYS A 146 1.10 -13.61 -15.49
CA LYS A 146 0.35 -12.55 -14.79
C LYS A 146 -0.11 -12.91 -13.36
N GLY A 147 0.45 -13.97 -12.74
CA GLY A 147 0.03 -14.39 -11.40
C GLY A 147 0.88 -15.53 -10.85
N ILE A 148 0.64 -15.87 -9.59
CA ILE A 148 1.22 -17.05 -8.95
C ILE A 148 0.10 -18.09 -8.70
N THR A 149 0.37 -19.35 -9.01
CA THR A 149 -0.60 -20.41 -8.72
C THR A 149 -0.67 -20.67 -7.20
N LYS A 150 -1.83 -21.10 -6.72
CA LYS A 150 -1.98 -21.50 -5.31
C LYS A 150 -0.94 -22.54 -4.91
N THR A 151 -0.72 -23.54 -5.74
CA THR A 151 0.21 -24.65 -5.46
C THR A 151 1.65 -24.16 -5.34
N ASP A 152 2.09 -23.29 -6.24
CA ASP A 152 3.46 -22.77 -6.21
C ASP A 152 3.66 -21.81 -5.05
N PHE A 153 2.66 -20.96 -4.76
CA PHE A 153 2.71 -20.07 -3.62
C PHE A 153 2.81 -20.82 -2.29
N LEU A 154 2.04 -21.87 -2.10
CA LEU A 154 2.04 -22.65 -0.85
C LEU A 154 3.33 -23.44 -0.61
N LYS A 155 4.09 -23.74 -1.66
CA LYS A 155 5.42 -24.39 -1.57
C LYS A 155 6.53 -23.42 -1.16
N GLU A 156 6.32 -22.10 -1.32
CA GLU A 156 7.29 -21.11 -0.85
C GLU A 156 7.48 -21.22 0.66
N ALA A 157 8.66 -20.85 1.13
CA ALA A 157 9.00 -20.95 2.54
C ALA A 157 9.49 -19.61 3.08
N ILE A 158 9.18 -19.38 4.35
CA ILE A 158 9.69 -18.26 5.13
C ILE A 158 10.40 -18.74 6.39
N PHE A 159 11.22 -17.88 6.95
CA PHE A 159 11.82 -18.11 8.26
C PHE A 159 10.92 -17.55 9.35
N VAL A 160 10.67 -18.37 10.38
CA VAL A 160 9.75 -18.06 11.48
C VAL A 160 10.49 -18.22 12.80
N PRO A 161 10.58 -17.18 13.63
CA PRO A 161 11.14 -17.25 14.98
C PRO A 161 10.14 -17.80 16.00
N SER A 162 10.54 -17.84 17.28
CA SER A 162 9.63 -18.10 18.39
C SER A 162 8.44 -17.12 18.39
N LEU A 163 7.30 -17.52 18.95
CA LEU A 163 6.10 -16.69 18.99
C LEU A 163 6.35 -15.34 19.67
N GLU A 164 7.10 -15.35 20.75
CA GLU A 164 7.46 -14.12 21.48
C GLU A 164 8.26 -13.13 20.60
N GLU A 165 9.20 -13.63 19.80
CA GLU A 165 9.96 -12.78 18.88
C GLU A 165 9.07 -12.28 17.73
N GLN A 166 8.15 -13.10 17.21
CA GLN A 166 7.16 -12.68 16.22
C GLN A 166 6.33 -11.51 16.75
N GLU A 167 5.88 -11.56 18.00
CA GLU A 167 5.09 -10.50 18.65
C GLU A 167 5.89 -9.20 18.79
N LYS A 168 7.15 -9.29 19.20
CA LYS A 168 8.02 -8.09 19.31
C LYS A 168 8.30 -7.47 17.95
N ILE A 169 8.63 -8.29 16.94
CA ILE A 169 8.86 -7.80 15.58
C ILE A 169 7.60 -7.16 15.01
N SER A 170 6.46 -7.83 15.10
CA SER A 170 5.20 -7.31 14.56
C SER A 170 4.76 -6.03 15.25
N SER A 171 4.92 -5.93 16.57
CA SER A 171 4.59 -4.71 17.32
C SER A 171 5.46 -3.53 16.89
N CYS A 172 6.76 -3.76 16.73
CA CYS A 172 7.69 -2.73 16.23
C CYS A 172 7.27 -2.26 14.82
N MET A 173 6.97 -3.18 13.91
CA MET A 173 6.56 -2.83 12.54
C MET A 173 5.23 -2.07 12.52
N VAL A 174 4.25 -2.47 13.33
CA VAL A 174 2.98 -1.74 13.48
C VAL A 174 3.19 -0.30 13.95
N GLU A 175 4.10 -0.08 14.90
CA GLU A 175 4.40 1.29 15.37
C GLU A 175 5.07 2.12 14.28
N VAL A 176 5.97 1.53 13.48
CA VAL A 176 6.57 2.20 12.31
C VAL A 176 5.50 2.59 11.29
N ASP A 177 4.56 1.69 10.96
CA ASP A 177 3.47 1.99 10.02
C ASP A 177 2.54 3.09 10.53
N LYS A 178 2.25 3.11 11.84
CA LYS A 178 1.49 4.21 12.44
C LYS A 178 2.21 5.56 12.29
N LEU A 179 3.53 5.59 12.51
CA LEU A 179 4.32 6.80 12.33
C LEU A 179 4.32 7.26 10.85
N ILE A 180 4.51 6.33 9.91
CA ILE A 180 4.44 6.62 8.47
C ILE A 180 3.08 7.23 8.13
N THR A 181 1.98 6.61 8.56
CA THR A 181 0.62 7.10 8.32
C THR A 181 0.40 8.50 8.91
N LEU A 182 0.88 8.73 10.14
CA LEU A 182 0.77 10.04 10.79
C LEU A 182 1.52 11.12 10.01
N HIS A 183 2.76 10.83 9.60
CA HIS A 183 3.57 11.76 8.82
C HIS A 183 2.98 12.03 7.44
N GLN A 184 2.42 11.01 6.78
CA GLN A 184 1.74 11.18 5.49
C GLN A 184 0.50 12.08 5.62
N ARG A 185 -0.32 11.90 6.67
CA ARG A 185 -1.46 12.79 6.96
C ARG A 185 -1.01 14.24 7.21
N LYS A 186 0.10 14.42 7.95
CA LYS A 186 0.69 15.74 8.20
C LYS A 186 1.18 16.38 6.91
N LEU A 187 1.88 15.63 6.06
CA LEU A 187 2.33 16.09 4.75
C LEU A 187 1.15 16.53 3.88
N ASN A 188 0.12 15.70 3.75
CA ASN A 188 -1.07 16.01 2.96
C ASN A 188 -1.78 17.28 3.48
N ARG A 189 -1.81 17.48 4.81
CA ARG A 189 -2.36 18.71 5.41
C ARG A 189 -1.55 19.94 5.01
N PHE A 190 -0.22 19.87 5.09
CA PHE A 190 0.64 20.99 4.68
C PHE A 190 0.54 21.28 3.19
N GLN A 191 0.43 20.27 2.35
CA GLN A 191 0.20 20.45 0.92
C GLN A 191 -1.11 21.19 0.64
N LYS A 192 -2.21 20.86 1.35
CA LYS A 192 -3.49 21.58 1.27
C LYS A 192 -3.34 23.04 1.71
N ILE A 193 -2.64 23.29 2.84
CA ILE A 193 -2.39 24.65 3.33
C ILE A 193 -1.59 25.44 2.29
N ARG A 194 -0.50 24.87 1.75
CA ARG A 194 0.30 25.50 0.68
C ARG A 194 -0.57 25.85 -0.53
N THR A 195 -1.38 24.93 -1.01
CA THR A 195 -2.29 25.18 -2.14
C THR A 195 -3.27 26.30 -1.83
N THR A 196 -3.85 26.33 -0.63
CA THR A 196 -4.75 27.39 -0.19
C THR A 196 -4.03 28.74 -0.15
N PHE A 197 -2.80 28.79 0.35
CA PHE A 197 -2.03 30.03 0.38
C PHE A 197 -1.67 30.53 -1.03
N LEU A 198 -1.26 29.64 -1.92
CA LEU A 198 -1.01 30.00 -3.32
C LEU A 198 -2.25 30.55 -4.01
N GLN A 199 -3.44 30.07 -3.66
CA GLN A 199 -4.69 30.56 -4.25
C GLN A 199 -5.22 31.85 -3.62
N LYS A 200 -4.91 32.12 -2.34
CA LYS A 200 -5.53 33.18 -1.56
C LYS A 200 -4.57 34.32 -1.17
N MET A 201 -3.25 34.07 -1.14
CA MET A 201 -2.25 35.11 -0.81
C MET A 201 -1.77 35.89 -2.04
N PHE A 202 -2.25 35.53 -3.22
CA PHE A 202 -2.01 36.26 -4.46
C PHE A 202 -3.33 36.83 -4.99
N PRO A 203 -3.37 38.06 -5.51
CA PRO A 203 -4.56 38.60 -6.13
C PRO A 203 -4.98 37.76 -7.34
N LYS A 204 -6.27 37.61 -7.55
CA LYS A 204 -6.81 37.00 -8.77
C LYS A 204 -6.76 38.03 -9.91
N ASN A 205 -6.95 37.55 -11.16
CA ASN A 205 -7.00 38.43 -12.31
C ASN A 205 -8.03 39.53 -12.12
N GLY A 206 -7.56 40.79 -12.21
CA GLY A 206 -8.38 42.00 -12.02
C GLY A 206 -8.53 42.49 -10.58
N GLU A 207 -7.97 41.78 -9.61
CA GLU A 207 -7.93 42.20 -8.19
C GLU A 207 -6.56 42.79 -7.87
N THR A 208 -6.54 43.81 -6.98
CA THR A 208 -5.31 44.44 -6.47
C THR A 208 -4.96 43.95 -5.05
N LYS A 209 -5.85 43.18 -4.43
CA LYS A 209 -5.67 42.69 -3.06
C LYS A 209 -5.87 41.20 -2.98
N PRO A 210 -4.96 40.42 -2.32
CA PRO A 210 -5.19 39.01 -2.06
C PRO A 210 -6.25 38.81 -0.96
N ALA A 211 -6.95 37.71 -1.00
CA ALA A 211 -7.98 37.34 -0.01
C ALA A 211 -7.39 37.09 1.41
N ILE A 212 -6.13 36.62 1.49
CA ILE A 212 -5.39 36.47 2.74
C ILE A 212 -4.12 37.28 2.66
N ARG A 213 -3.87 38.11 3.69
CA ARG A 213 -2.73 38.97 3.78
C ARG A 213 -2.15 39.01 5.19
N LEU A 214 -0.85 39.18 5.32
CA LEU A 214 -0.22 39.36 6.63
C LEU A 214 -0.64 40.73 7.22
N THR A 215 -0.81 40.79 8.53
CA THR A 215 -1.16 41.98 9.25
C THR A 215 -0.10 43.10 9.01
N GLY A 216 -0.52 44.32 8.76
CA GLY A 216 0.36 45.47 8.51
C GLY A 216 0.56 45.79 7.02
N PHE A 217 0.19 44.92 6.09
CA PHE A 217 0.29 45.19 4.66
C PHE A 217 -1.09 45.53 4.09
N ASN A 218 -1.35 46.84 3.84
CA ASN A 218 -2.66 47.36 3.42
C ASN A 218 -2.67 47.95 2.01
N ALA A 219 -1.51 48.32 1.46
CA ALA A 219 -1.42 48.94 0.13
C ALA A 219 -1.83 47.99 -0.99
N ASP A 220 -2.40 48.47 -2.05
CA ASP A 220 -2.75 47.67 -3.22
C ASP A 220 -1.50 47.09 -3.89
N TRP A 221 -1.61 45.94 -4.52
CA TRP A 221 -0.53 45.38 -5.32
C TRP A 221 -0.52 46.08 -6.69
N GLU A 222 0.65 46.43 -7.15
CA GLU A 222 0.85 47.02 -8.48
C GLU A 222 1.13 45.91 -9.50
N GLN A 223 0.55 46.03 -10.67
CA GLN A 223 0.82 45.10 -11.77
C GLN A 223 2.03 45.59 -12.56
N GLU A 224 3.09 44.81 -12.52
CA GLU A 224 4.33 45.11 -13.23
C GLU A 224 4.62 44.09 -14.33
N LYS A 225 5.20 44.54 -15.43
CA LYS A 225 5.62 43.64 -16.51
C LYS A 225 6.88 42.90 -16.11
N LEU A 226 6.95 41.58 -16.46
CA LEU A 226 8.11 40.74 -16.15
C LEU A 226 9.44 41.32 -16.66
N GLN A 227 9.42 42.05 -17.79
CA GLN A 227 10.59 42.69 -18.36
C GLN A 227 11.21 43.77 -17.44
N ASN A 228 10.45 44.29 -16.46
CA ASN A 228 10.94 45.29 -15.49
C ASN A 228 11.78 44.61 -14.37
N PHE A 229 11.62 43.33 -14.16
CA PHE A 229 12.31 42.55 -13.11
C PHE A 229 13.36 41.59 -13.67
N ALA A 230 13.27 41.20 -14.94
CA ALA A 230 14.14 40.18 -15.51
C ALA A 230 14.55 40.46 -16.94
N VAL A 231 15.82 40.26 -17.23
CA VAL A 231 16.35 40.35 -18.60
C VAL A 231 16.50 38.97 -19.19
N ARG A 232 15.95 38.74 -20.38
CA ARG A 232 16.10 37.46 -21.08
C ARG A 232 17.57 37.24 -21.47
N ILE A 233 18.19 36.24 -20.91
CA ILE A 233 19.54 35.79 -21.29
C ILE A 233 19.42 34.76 -22.42
N THR A 234 19.91 35.13 -23.62
CA THR A 234 19.90 34.27 -24.81
C THR A 234 21.28 33.68 -25.12
N ARG A 235 22.16 33.58 -24.12
CA ARG A 235 23.50 33.04 -24.31
C ARG A 235 23.40 31.54 -24.67
N LYS A 236 23.90 31.19 -25.83
CA LYS A 236 24.06 29.76 -26.25
C LYS A 236 25.38 29.23 -25.72
N ASN A 237 25.42 27.96 -25.39
CA ASN A 237 26.67 27.25 -25.02
C ASN A 237 27.53 27.01 -26.27
N ILE A 238 28.07 28.07 -26.84
CA ILE A 238 28.84 28.04 -28.11
C ILE A 238 30.13 27.24 -27.95
N LYS A 239 30.74 27.24 -26.79
CA LYS A 239 32.01 26.56 -26.50
C LYS A 239 31.85 25.13 -26.01
N LYS A 240 30.62 24.61 -25.92
CA LYS A 240 30.32 23.24 -25.39
C LYS A 240 31.03 22.88 -24.08
N GLN A 241 31.33 23.88 -23.26
CA GLN A 241 32.06 23.70 -21.98
C GLN A 241 31.25 22.89 -20.95
N ASN A 242 29.92 22.83 -21.08
CA ASN A 242 29.04 22.02 -20.25
C ASN A 242 28.27 21.03 -21.12
N ASN A 243 28.59 19.74 -20.98
CA ASN A 243 27.94 18.65 -21.73
C ASN A 243 26.66 18.13 -21.04
N ARG A 244 26.20 18.75 -19.97
CA ARG A 244 24.95 18.38 -19.28
C ARG A 244 23.81 19.28 -19.74
N PRO A 245 22.85 18.80 -20.54
CA PRO A 245 21.65 19.56 -20.84
C PRO A 245 20.84 19.74 -19.55
N LEU A 246 20.35 20.94 -19.30
CA LEU A 246 19.36 21.20 -18.26
C LEU A 246 18.04 20.65 -18.79
N THR A 247 17.65 19.45 -18.34
CA THR A 247 16.32 18.90 -18.61
C THR A 247 15.40 19.35 -17.49
N ILE A 248 14.39 20.15 -17.81
CA ILE A 248 13.25 20.39 -16.96
C ILE A 248 12.30 19.22 -17.23
N SER A 249 12.27 18.24 -16.33
CA SER A 249 11.20 17.24 -16.34
C SER A 249 9.91 17.91 -15.85
N ALA A 250 8.89 17.85 -16.70
CA ALA A 250 7.54 18.28 -16.38
C ALA A 250 6.86 17.31 -15.39
#